data_771403fd803ad78eb56b606bb7d7b52c
#
_entry.id   771403fd803ad78eb56b606bb7d7b52c
#
_cell.length_a   1.000
_cell.length_b   1.000
_cell.length_c   1.000
_cell.angle_alpha   90.00
_cell.angle_beta   90.00
_cell.angle_gamma   90.00
#
_symmetry.space_group_name_H-M   'P 1'
#
loop_
_entity.id
_entity.type
_entity.pdbx_description
1 polymer ?
#
loop_
_entity_poly.entity_id
_entity_poly.type
_entity_poly.pdbx_seq_one_letter_code
_entity_poly.pdbx_strand_id
1 'polypeptide(L)'
;MLFRSPDASIIGCRIDWAPYFVYAIESVANGQAFDQDFCKGYADGSVVLTELNEKIAAPGTAEKLAEVEAGLADGSIKVFDTSTFTVEGETLTSAFALDTDGDFTPDSEEAVFDGAFHESYFQSAPYFAIKIDGIEWLNSAF
;
A
#
# COMPACT_ATOMS: atom_id res chain seq x y z
N MET A 1 6.87 -18.25 -1.33
CA MET A 1 8.34 -18.09 -1.20
C MET A 1 8.99 -19.03 -0.20
N LEU A 2 8.32 -19.43 0.86
CA LEU A 2 8.82 -20.36 1.89
C LEU A 2 9.34 -21.71 1.34
N PHE A 3 8.81 -22.18 0.20
CA PHE A 3 9.22 -23.47 -0.38
C PHE A 3 10.60 -23.49 -1.02
N ARG A 4 11.17 -22.35 -1.41
CA ARG A 4 12.47 -22.28 -2.09
C ARG A 4 13.61 -21.72 -1.24
N SER A 5 13.29 -21.01 -0.16
CA SER A 5 14.30 -20.40 0.72
C SER A 5 13.73 -20.28 2.14
N PRO A 6 13.49 -21.41 2.83
CA PRO A 6 12.88 -21.40 4.16
C PRO A 6 13.77 -20.69 5.20
N ASP A 7 15.07 -20.62 4.95
CA ASP A 7 16.05 -20.02 5.85
C ASP A 7 16.40 -18.56 5.46
N ALA A 8 15.73 -17.99 4.46
CA ALA A 8 15.99 -16.62 4.01
C ALA A 8 14.77 -15.69 4.12
N SER A 9 13.57 -16.24 4.26
CA SER A 9 12.34 -15.43 4.39
C SER A 9 11.94 -15.32 5.85
N ILE A 10 12.01 -14.10 6.38
CA ILE A 10 11.62 -13.80 7.77
C ILE A 10 10.09 -13.72 7.88
N ILE A 11 9.47 -12.96 6.97
CA ILE A 11 8.04 -12.72 6.91
C ILE A 11 7.66 -12.33 5.48
N GLY A 12 6.40 -12.44 5.13
CA GLY A 12 5.84 -11.94 3.89
C GLY A 12 4.50 -11.27 4.12
N CYS A 13 3.95 -10.68 3.09
CA CYS A 13 2.57 -10.22 3.08
C CYS A 13 1.77 -10.96 2.01
N ARG A 14 0.47 -11.01 2.19
CA ARG A 14 -0.48 -11.56 1.22
C ARG A 14 -1.74 -10.71 1.17
N ILE A 15 -2.44 -10.75 0.07
CA ILE A 15 -3.80 -10.22 -0.03
C ILE A 15 -4.75 -11.27 0.57
N ASP A 16 -5.67 -10.82 1.41
CA ASP A 16 -6.81 -11.59 1.86
C ASP A 16 -8.07 -11.14 1.10
N TRP A 17 -8.63 -12.03 0.33
CA TRP A 17 -9.81 -11.77 -0.47
C TRP A 17 -11.13 -11.88 0.29
N ALA A 18 -11.10 -12.36 1.53
CA ALA A 18 -12.32 -12.55 2.32
C ALA A 18 -13.10 -11.24 2.52
N PRO A 19 -12.49 -10.10 2.86
CA PRO A 19 -13.21 -8.82 2.97
C PRO A 19 -13.96 -8.44 1.70
N TYR A 20 -13.32 -8.59 0.54
CA TYR A 20 -13.98 -8.33 -0.74
C TYR A 20 -15.16 -9.26 -1.01
N PHE A 21 -14.99 -10.56 -0.81
CA PHE A 21 -16.08 -11.50 -1.05
C PHE A 21 -17.26 -11.27 -0.11
N VAL A 22 -17.03 -10.96 1.16
CA VAL A 22 -18.08 -10.59 2.10
C VAL A 22 -18.82 -9.36 1.60
N TYR A 23 -18.10 -8.30 1.26
CA TYR A 23 -18.67 -7.06 0.72
C TYR A 23 -19.53 -7.31 -0.54
N ALA A 24 -19.00 -8.07 -1.50
CA ALA A 24 -19.71 -8.34 -2.75
C ALA A 24 -20.98 -9.18 -2.51
N ILE A 25 -20.91 -10.22 -1.66
CA ILE A 25 -22.06 -11.07 -1.33
C ILE A 25 -23.14 -10.28 -0.60
N GLU A 26 -22.76 -9.46 0.38
CA GLU A 26 -23.70 -8.63 1.13
C GLU A 26 -24.37 -7.58 0.24
N SER A 27 -23.62 -6.95 -0.66
CA SER A 27 -24.16 -6.01 -1.63
C SER A 27 -25.21 -6.65 -2.51
N VAL A 28 -24.91 -7.80 -3.08
CA VAL A 28 -25.87 -8.56 -3.92
C VAL A 28 -27.09 -9.01 -3.11
N ALA A 29 -26.91 -9.53 -1.90
CA ALA A 29 -28.00 -9.97 -1.04
C ALA A 29 -28.94 -8.81 -0.66
N ASN A 30 -28.42 -7.59 -0.54
CA ASN A 30 -29.19 -6.39 -0.23
C ASN A 30 -29.72 -5.66 -1.49
N GLY A 31 -29.48 -6.21 -2.69
CA GLY A 31 -29.90 -5.59 -3.95
C GLY A 31 -29.14 -4.29 -4.27
N GLN A 32 -27.94 -4.13 -3.74
CA GLN A 32 -27.07 -2.98 -3.98
C GLN A 32 -26.03 -3.31 -5.06
N ALA A 33 -25.67 -2.33 -5.85
CA ALA A 33 -24.48 -2.42 -6.69
C ALA A 33 -23.23 -2.33 -5.79
N PHE A 34 -22.20 -3.05 -6.15
CA PHE A 34 -20.89 -2.91 -5.53
C PHE A 34 -19.95 -2.10 -6.43
N ASP A 35 -18.95 -1.49 -5.83
CA ASP A 35 -18.01 -0.60 -6.52
C ASP A 35 -17.17 -1.38 -7.56
N GLN A 36 -16.80 -0.70 -8.65
CA GLN A 36 -15.92 -1.28 -9.66
C GLN A 36 -14.49 -1.42 -9.15
N ASP A 37 -14.08 -0.53 -8.25
CA ASP A 37 -12.79 -0.56 -7.58
C ASP A 37 -12.96 -0.82 -6.09
N PHE A 38 -12.20 -1.78 -5.56
CA PHE A 38 -12.18 -2.13 -4.14
C PHE A 38 -10.74 -2.02 -3.63
N CYS A 39 -10.39 -0.82 -3.17
CA CYS A 39 -9.08 -0.54 -2.58
C CYS A 39 -9.19 -0.56 -1.06
N LYS A 40 -8.63 -1.60 -0.44
CA LYS A 40 -8.60 -1.80 1.01
C LYS A 40 -7.23 -2.26 1.45
N GLY A 41 -6.83 -1.84 2.64
CA GLY A 41 -5.49 -2.03 3.15
C GLY A 41 -5.40 -2.95 4.36
N TYR A 42 -4.38 -2.68 5.16
CA TYR A 42 -4.08 -3.44 6.37
C TYR A 42 -5.17 -3.29 7.44
N ALA A 43 -5.66 -2.07 7.66
CA ALA A 43 -6.72 -1.79 8.65
C ALA A 43 -8.03 -2.54 8.36
N ASP A 44 -8.31 -2.82 7.09
CA ASP A 44 -9.51 -3.54 6.65
C ASP A 44 -9.31 -5.06 6.57
N GLY A 45 -8.12 -5.55 6.87
CA GLY A 45 -7.78 -6.97 6.77
C GLY A 45 -7.60 -7.50 5.34
N SER A 46 -7.54 -6.63 4.34
CA SER A 46 -7.29 -7.02 2.94
C SER A 46 -5.81 -7.27 2.64
N VAL A 47 -4.92 -6.68 3.43
CA VAL A 47 -3.49 -6.99 3.45
C VAL A 47 -3.14 -7.56 4.81
N VAL A 48 -2.54 -8.74 4.83
CA VAL A 48 -2.16 -9.42 6.07
C VAL A 48 -0.73 -9.92 6.00
N LEU A 49 -0.04 -9.93 7.13
CA LEU A 49 1.28 -10.53 7.24
C LEU A 49 1.17 -12.06 7.35
N THR A 50 2.16 -12.75 6.83
CA THR A 50 2.32 -14.19 7.04
C THR A 50 2.90 -14.44 8.44
N GLU A 51 2.91 -15.68 8.86
CA GLU A 51 3.54 -16.07 10.12
C GLU A 51 5.05 -15.71 10.13
N LEU A 52 5.51 -15.15 11.25
CA LEU A 52 6.91 -14.81 11.46
C LEU A 52 7.75 -16.08 11.56
N ASN A 53 8.84 -16.15 10.79
CA ASN A 53 9.81 -17.21 10.90
C ASN A 53 10.78 -16.93 12.07
N GLU A 54 10.38 -17.35 13.26
CA GLU A 54 11.13 -17.11 14.50
C GLU A 54 12.53 -17.74 14.50
N LYS A 55 12.79 -18.74 13.65
CA LYS A 55 14.09 -19.43 13.59
C LYS A 55 15.21 -18.53 13.09
N ILE A 56 14.87 -17.52 12.28
CA ILE A 56 15.86 -16.63 11.65
C ILE A 56 15.59 -15.16 11.98
N ALA A 57 14.50 -14.86 12.67
CA ALA A 57 14.20 -13.52 13.12
C ALA A 57 15.17 -13.09 14.23
N ALA A 58 15.62 -11.84 14.16
CA ALA A 58 16.43 -11.26 15.23
C ALA A 58 15.59 -11.07 16.51
N PRO A 59 16.22 -11.08 17.69
CA PRO A 59 15.53 -10.73 18.92
C PRO A 59 14.85 -9.37 18.83
N GLY A 60 13.61 -9.25 19.29
CA GLY A 60 12.82 -8.02 19.24
C GLY A 60 12.04 -7.81 17.93
N THR A 61 12.16 -8.74 16.94
CA THR A 61 11.43 -8.61 15.66
C THR A 61 9.93 -8.70 15.87
N ALA A 62 9.42 -9.62 16.69
CA ALA A 62 8.00 -9.80 16.92
C ALA A 62 7.37 -8.55 17.57
N GLU A 63 8.03 -7.98 18.57
CA GLU A 63 7.59 -6.77 19.26
C GLU A 63 7.56 -5.56 18.31
N LYS A 64 8.60 -5.43 17.46
CA LYS A 64 8.66 -4.34 16.49
C LYS A 64 7.61 -4.50 15.37
N LEU A 65 7.34 -5.71 14.94
CA LEU A 65 6.24 -5.98 14.01
C LEU A 65 4.90 -5.57 14.61
N ALA A 66 4.60 -5.99 15.83
CA ALA A 66 3.34 -5.64 16.49
C ALA A 66 3.15 -4.12 16.64
N GLU A 67 4.23 -3.38 16.95
CA GLU A 67 4.22 -1.91 16.98
C GLU A 67 3.86 -1.31 15.61
N VAL A 68 4.52 -1.80 14.55
CA VAL A 68 4.28 -1.30 13.19
C VAL A 68 2.88 -1.67 12.70
N GLU A 69 2.43 -2.89 12.95
CA GLU A 69 1.06 -3.33 12.62
C GLU A 69 0.01 -2.44 13.27
N ALA A 70 0.18 -2.13 14.56
CA ALA A 70 -0.71 -1.22 15.27
C ALA A 70 -0.72 0.18 14.63
N GLY A 71 0.46 0.71 14.30
CA GLY A 71 0.59 2.03 13.68
C GLY A 71 0.03 2.10 12.25
N LEU A 72 0.12 1.02 11.49
CA LEU A 72 -0.54 0.93 10.16
C LEU A 72 -2.06 0.84 10.30
N ALA A 73 -2.55 0.10 11.30
CA ALA A 73 -3.98 -0.08 11.51
C ALA A 73 -4.67 1.21 12.02
N ASP A 74 -4.01 1.99 12.88
CA ASP A 74 -4.55 3.24 13.42
C ASP A 74 -4.18 4.49 12.59
N GLY A 75 -3.36 4.33 11.53
CA GLY A 75 -2.94 5.40 10.63
C GLY A 75 -1.85 6.32 11.18
N SER A 76 -1.25 5.98 12.33
CA SER A 76 -0.13 6.76 12.88
C SER A 76 1.17 6.56 12.10
N ILE A 77 1.31 5.42 11.42
CA ILE A 77 2.38 5.17 10.44
C ILE A 77 1.81 5.37 9.04
N LYS A 78 2.39 6.30 8.31
CA LYS A 78 2.08 6.59 6.91
C LYS A 78 3.18 6.00 6.03
N VAL A 79 2.81 5.18 5.04
CA VAL A 79 3.79 4.48 4.19
C VAL A 79 4.64 5.47 3.39
N PHE A 80 4.00 6.47 2.78
CA PHE A 80 4.67 7.54 2.04
C PHE A 80 4.51 8.87 2.75
N ASP A 81 5.08 8.98 3.97
CA ASP A 81 5.16 10.24 4.71
C ASP A 81 6.03 11.24 3.95
N THR A 82 5.42 12.33 3.49
CA THR A 82 6.10 13.33 2.66
C THR A 82 7.17 14.11 3.39
N SER A 83 7.24 14.01 4.71
CA SER A 83 8.33 14.58 5.50
C SER A 83 9.64 13.79 5.44
N THR A 84 9.59 12.55 4.94
CA THR A 84 10.73 11.62 4.92
C THR A 84 11.51 11.59 3.61
N PHE A 85 11.01 12.25 2.57
CA PHE A 85 11.67 12.34 1.27
C PHE A 85 11.47 13.69 0.61
N THR A 86 12.22 13.96 -0.44
CA THR A 86 12.08 15.15 -1.27
C THR A 86 11.92 14.79 -2.74
N VAL A 87 11.34 15.69 -3.50
CA VAL A 87 11.22 15.64 -4.95
C VAL A 87 11.76 16.97 -5.50
N GLU A 88 12.80 16.90 -6.33
CA GLU A 88 13.50 18.09 -6.86
C GLU A 88 14.03 19.03 -5.75
N GLY A 89 14.41 18.46 -4.62
CA GLY A 89 14.96 19.19 -3.46
C GLY A 89 13.90 19.75 -2.50
N GLU A 90 12.62 19.63 -2.79
CA GLU A 90 11.53 20.16 -1.99
C GLU A 90 10.65 19.06 -1.40
N THR A 91 9.97 19.37 -0.30
CA THR A 91 8.95 18.46 0.26
C THR A 91 7.78 18.37 -0.70
N LEU A 92 7.33 17.15 -1.00
CA LEU A 92 6.17 16.94 -1.85
C LEU A 92 4.90 17.44 -1.16
N THR A 93 4.25 18.43 -1.76
CA THR A 93 3.02 19.03 -1.21
C THR A 93 1.79 18.81 -2.10
N SER A 94 1.99 18.37 -3.35
CA SER A 94 0.92 18.10 -4.29
C SER A 94 1.39 17.06 -5.31
N ALA A 95 0.55 16.09 -5.58
CA ALA A 95 0.67 15.17 -6.69
C ALA A 95 -0.72 14.63 -7.03
N PHE A 96 -1.04 14.60 -8.31
CA PHE A 96 -2.34 14.08 -8.74
C PHE A 96 -2.31 12.56 -8.84
N ALA A 97 -3.47 11.97 -8.57
CA ALA A 97 -3.69 10.57 -8.89
C ALA A 97 -3.43 10.33 -10.38
N LEU A 98 -2.81 9.21 -10.66
CA LEU A 98 -2.55 8.86 -12.04
C LEU A 98 -3.80 8.34 -12.70
N ASP A 99 -3.93 8.67 -13.97
CA ASP A 99 -4.77 8.09 -15.00
C ASP A 99 -5.68 6.95 -14.51
N THR A 100 -6.72 7.30 -13.76
CA THR A 100 -7.64 6.34 -13.17
C THR A 100 -8.67 5.83 -14.18
N ASP A 101 -8.84 6.54 -15.31
CA ASP A 101 -9.78 6.18 -16.37
C ASP A 101 -9.12 5.58 -17.62
N GLY A 102 -7.78 5.54 -17.66
CA GLY A 102 -7.00 4.92 -18.72
C GLY A 102 -6.88 5.77 -19.98
N ASP A 103 -7.11 7.08 -19.89
CA ASP A 103 -7.02 8.00 -21.03
C ASP A 103 -5.62 8.57 -21.27
N PHE A 104 -4.64 8.16 -20.43
CA PHE A 104 -3.24 8.59 -20.43
C PHE A 104 -3.03 10.08 -20.11
N THR A 105 -4.01 10.70 -19.50
CA THR A 105 -3.93 12.07 -18.99
C THR A 105 -4.00 12.03 -17.47
N PRO A 106 -3.08 12.69 -16.73
CA PRO A 106 -3.16 12.73 -15.28
C PRO A 106 -4.50 13.31 -14.81
N ASP A 107 -5.17 12.59 -13.93
CA ASP A 107 -6.39 13.05 -13.30
C ASP A 107 -6.13 14.26 -12.39
N SER A 108 -7.17 14.99 -12.09
CA SER A 108 -7.09 16.21 -11.28
C SER A 108 -7.22 15.99 -9.78
N GLU A 109 -7.44 14.76 -9.36
CA GLU A 109 -7.61 14.39 -7.96
C GLU A 109 -6.28 14.45 -7.21
N GLU A 110 -6.28 15.20 -6.13
CA GLU A 110 -5.10 15.36 -5.27
C GLU A 110 -4.87 14.08 -4.45
N ALA A 111 -3.67 13.52 -4.55
CA ALA A 111 -3.25 12.31 -3.83
C ALA A 111 -2.30 12.60 -2.66
N VAL A 112 -1.90 13.85 -2.44
CA VAL A 112 -1.09 14.26 -1.29
C VAL A 112 -1.97 15.01 -0.31
N PHE A 113 -2.28 14.38 0.81
CA PHE A 113 -3.03 14.98 1.90
C PHE A 113 -2.62 14.36 3.24
N ASP A 114 -2.96 15.01 4.34
CA ASP A 114 -2.57 14.56 5.70
C ASP A 114 -1.08 14.24 5.87
N GLY A 115 -0.22 14.91 5.09
CA GLY A 115 1.24 14.71 5.14
C GLY A 115 1.71 13.39 4.55
N ALA A 116 0.93 12.76 3.70
CA ALA A 116 1.29 11.54 3.00
C ALA A 116 0.88 11.58 1.52
N PHE A 117 1.59 10.83 0.69
CA PHE A 117 1.15 10.50 -0.66
C PHE A 117 0.35 9.19 -0.61
N HIS A 118 -0.88 9.24 -1.10
CA HIS A 118 -1.84 8.13 -1.07
C HIS A 118 -1.90 7.43 -2.42
N GLU A 119 -0.94 6.56 -2.68
CA GLU A 119 -0.73 5.90 -3.98
C GLU A 119 -1.89 5.00 -4.43
N SER A 120 -2.70 4.53 -3.48
CA SER A 120 -3.83 3.65 -3.76
C SER A 120 -5.18 4.36 -3.61
N TYR A 121 -5.22 5.68 -3.47
CA TYR A 121 -6.45 6.39 -3.10
C TYR A 121 -7.55 6.26 -4.15
N PHE A 122 -7.18 6.30 -5.42
CA PHE A 122 -8.12 6.24 -6.55
C PHE A 122 -8.04 4.93 -7.35
N GLN A 123 -7.15 4.01 -6.98
CA GLN A 123 -6.97 2.76 -7.71
C GLN A 123 -6.44 1.64 -6.83
N SER A 124 -6.94 0.43 -7.03
CA SER A 124 -6.52 -0.78 -6.32
C SER A 124 -5.16 -1.32 -6.77
N ALA A 125 -4.69 -0.90 -7.97
CA ALA A 125 -3.36 -1.20 -8.47
C ALA A 125 -2.52 0.08 -8.44
N PRO A 126 -1.84 0.40 -7.34
CA PRO A 126 -1.16 1.67 -7.15
C PRO A 126 -0.03 1.86 -8.17
N TYR A 127 0.12 3.08 -8.63
CA TYR A 127 1.16 3.48 -9.55
C TYR A 127 1.95 4.65 -8.96
N PHE A 128 3.25 4.47 -8.80
CA PHE A 128 4.13 5.48 -8.23
C PHE A 128 4.99 6.11 -9.35
N ALA A 129 4.57 7.26 -9.86
CA ALA A 129 5.27 7.96 -10.94
C ALA A 129 6.22 9.06 -10.44
N ILE A 130 6.28 9.29 -9.14
CA ILE A 130 7.06 10.39 -8.56
C ILE A 130 8.53 9.94 -8.42
N LYS A 131 9.44 10.72 -8.98
CA LYS A 131 10.87 10.49 -8.81
C LYS A 131 11.35 11.11 -7.49
N ILE A 132 11.46 10.27 -6.48
CA ILE A 132 12.04 10.66 -5.18
C ILE A 132 13.54 10.92 -5.35
N ASP A 133 14.04 11.97 -4.71
CA ASP A 133 15.46 12.30 -4.72
C ASP A 133 16.30 11.16 -4.12
N GLY A 134 17.46 10.93 -4.72
CA GLY A 134 18.35 9.83 -4.33
C GLY A 134 18.01 8.47 -4.92
N ILE A 135 16.91 8.35 -5.66
CA ILE A 135 16.57 7.13 -6.41
C ILE A 135 17.07 7.26 -7.85
N GLU A 136 17.86 6.29 -8.30
CA GLU A 136 18.29 6.18 -9.69
C GLU A 136 17.39 5.18 -10.42
N TRP A 137 16.79 5.62 -11.51
CA TRP A 137 16.00 4.76 -12.36
C TRP A 137 16.92 4.01 -13.32
N LEU A 138 17.04 2.69 -13.13
CA LEU A 138 17.90 1.85 -13.95
C LEU A 138 17.38 1.63 -15.37
N ASN A 139 16.09 1.82 -15.59
CA ASN A 139 15.47 1.74 -16.91
C ASN A 139 14.48 2.89 -17.09
N SER A 140 14.89 3.91 -17.81
CA SER A 140 14.07 5.09 -18.14
C SER A 140 13.55 5.08 -19.59
N ALA A 141 13.50 3.90 -20.20
CA ALA A 141 13.11 3.74 -21.62
C ALA A 141 11.60 3.50 -21.84
N PHE A 142 10.76 3.94 -20.91
CA PHE A 142 9.30 3.94 -21.04
C PHE A 142 8.78 5.35 -21.01
#